data_9fc6e1e93b7e556ae3bf963f1e389fc1
#
_entry.id   9fc6e1e93b7e556ae3bf963f1e389fc1
#
_cell.length_a   1.000
_cell.length_b   1.000
_cell.length_c   1.000
_cell.angle_alpha   90.00
_cell.angle_beta   90.00
_cell.angle_gamma   90.00
#
_symmetry.space_group_name_H-M   'P 1'
#
loop_
_entity.id
_entity.type
_entity.pdbx_description
1 polymer ?
#
loop_
_entity_poly.entity_id
_entity_poly.type
_entity_poly.pdbx_seq_one_letter_code
_entity_poly.pdbx_strand_id
1 'polypeptide(L)'
;MSTYSNVLKLGSELGIDPVGSIIASAKSVFRLEADVQNEIKLQLIKDSFTFHYENNALYKKVCMEKQVSPEDIQSTCDLVKIPTIAIAKFKDVNAHLLLTKPITELQHELRSTGTSGIPSISRRDEQTLTRSVHSIYAMFREMFGFFGGGAIFLAPSAEDMPEMGLVKLVNMFSGLLDSSRFFVHDSSFDPQSVLDQLEKWKHVHTRHIIGPPFLVERLVQYAAGQQTPIKLDRQSKIITLGGWKSFTGREIDRLEFNRETAAVFGIQEDQVRDMFGLVETNFMAIDCEEHAKHVPPWVHFSVRDMDHPEREAAPGEPGRLAVYDPSSLAYPGFIMTEDLVYVSECGCGRHGQTVHYMYRIKGAEIGCCAINLEKYMSDKEARVTQCPIG
;
A
#
# COMPACT_ATOMS: atom_id res chain seq x y z
N MET A 1 30.46 -6.29 15.08
CA MET A 1 29.47 -6.88 14.14
C MET A 1 28.40 -5.81 13.92
N SER A 2 27.98 -5.59 12.67
CA SER A 2 26.96 -4.59 12.36
C SER A 2 25.60 -5.02 12.95
N THR A 3 24.68 -4.05 13.20
CA THR A 3 23.31 -4.33 13.65
C THR A 3 22.61 -5.30 12.71
N TYR A 4 22.86 -5.17 11.41
CA TYR A 4 22.37 -6.07 10.37
C TYR A 4 22.78 -7.53 10.60
N SER A 5 24.05 -7.79 10.84
CA SER A 5 24.56 -9.15 11.11
C SER A 5 23.90 -9.78 12.35
N ASN A 6 23.65 -8.98 13.39
CA ASN A 6 22.97 -9.46 14.59
C ASN A 6 21.51 -9.81 14.35
N VAL A 7 20.77 -8.99 13.58
CA VAL A 7 19.38 -9.26 13.20
C VAL A 7 19.26 -10.52 12.36
N LEU A 8 20.14 -10.70 11.37
CA LEU A 8 20.17 -11.90 10.53
C LEU A 8 20.51 -13.16 11.32
N LYS A 9 21.49 -13.08 12.24
CA LYS A 9 21.85 -14.20 13.09
C LYS A 9 20.68 -14.65 13.96
N LEU A 10 20.01 -13.71 14.63
CA LEU A 10 18.83 -14.02 15.44
C LEU A 10 17.69 -14.61 14.59
N GLY A 11 17.45 -14.03 13.40
CA GLY A 11 16.46 -14.56 12.46
C GLY A 11 16.77 -15.99 12.04
N SER A 12 18.02 -16.27 11.69
CA SER A 12 18.49 -17.62 11.31
C SER A 12 18.31 -18.64 12.45
N GLU A 13 18.60 -18.25 13.68
CA GLU A 13 18.37 -19.09 14.89
C GLU A 13 16.90 -19.42 15.08
N LEU A 14 16.00 -18.52 14.64
CA LEU A 14 14.53 -18.70 14.69
C LEU A 14 13.94 -19.31 13.41
N GLY A 15 14.77 -19.66 12.43
CA GLY A 15 14.30 -20.17 11.12
C GLY A 15 13.61 -19.13 10.24
N ILE A 16 13.88 -17.84 10.47
CA ILE A 16 13.32 -16.72 9.70
C ILE A 16 14.32 -16.31 8.63
N ASP A 17 13.86 -16.14 7.40
CA ASP A 17 14.72 -15.68 6.30
C ASP A 17 15.19 -14.20 6.47
N PRO A 18 16.20 -13.75 5.73
CA PRO A 18 16.75 -12.40 5.87
C PRO A 18 15.73 -11.29 5.73
N VAL A 19 14.82 -11.36 4.74
CA VAL A 19 13.75 -10.37 4.52
C VAL A 19 12.78 -10.35 5.70
N GLY A 20 12.32 -11.55 6.12
CA GLY A 20 11.43 -11.70 7.27
C GLY A 20 12.05 -11.18 8.56
N SER A 21 13.36 -11.40 8.77
CA SER A 21 14.10 -10.93 9.94
C SER A 21 14.16 -9.38 10.01
N ILE A 22 14.38 -8.71 8.88
CA ILE A 22 14.37 -7.25 8.81
C ILE A 22 12.95 -6.72 9.02
N ILE A 23 11.93 -7.32 8.42
CA ILE A 23 10.52 -6.97 8.63
C ILE A 23 10.16 -7.07 10.12
N ALA A 24 10.51 -8.17 10.78
CA ALA A 24 10.25 -8.37 12.21
C ALA A 24 10.95 -7.32 13.10
N SER A 25 12.06 -6.76 12.63
CA SER A 25 12.88 -5.76 13.31
C SER A 25 12.55 -4.31 12.89
N ALA A 26 11.46 -4.08 12.15
CA ALA A 26 11.12 -2.79 11.52
C ALA A 26 11.29 -1.58 12.46
N LYS A 27 10.80 -1.69 13.71
CA LYS A 27 10.92 -0.62 14.72
C LYS A 27 12.36 -0.17 14.95
N SER A 28 13.28 -1.11 15.04
CA SER A 28 14.72 -0.82 15.23
C SER A 28 15.35 -0.31 13.94
N VAL A 29 14.96 -0.91 12.80
CA VAL A 29 15.52 -0.54 11.49
C VAL A 29 15.16 0.89 11.12
N PHE A 30 13.94 1.36 11.41
CA PHE A 30 13.54 2.75 11.20
C PHE A 30 14.37 3.79 11.98
N ARG A 31 15.07 3.39 13.04
CA ARG A 31 15.91 4.28 13.86
C ARG A 31 17.40 4.19 13.52
N LEU A 32 17.76 3.33 12.58
CA LEU A 32 19.12 3.29 12.05
C LEU A 32 19.35 4.49 11.15
N GLU A 33 20.58 4.99 11.14
CA GLU A 33 21.01 6.02 10.21
C GLU A 33 20.76 5.61 8.75
N ALA A 34 20.52 6.59 7.88
CA ALA A 34 20.14 6.36 6.49
C ALA A 34 21.14 5.47 5.73
N ASP A 35 22.45 5.64 5.97
CA ASP A 35 23.50 4.84 5.33
C ASP A 35 23.37 3.36 5.71
N VAL A 36 23.11 3.05 6.99
CA VAL A 36 22.91 1.67 7.46
C VAL A 36 21.66 1.06 6.88
N GLN A 37 20.57 1.82 6.78
CA GLN A 37 19.36 1.36 6.10
C GLN A 37 19.63 1.08 4.61
N ASN A 38 20.42 1.92 3.95
CA ASN A 38 20.78 1.75 2.53
C ASN A 38 21.64 0.49 2.31
N GLU A 39 22.56 0.16 3.23
CA GLU A 39 23.30 -1.10 3.19
C GLU A 39 22.37 -2.31 3.31
N ILE A 40 21.40 -2.26 4.22
CA ILE A 40 20.38 -3.32 4.39
C ILE A 40 19.57 -3.50 3.10
N LYS A 41 19.02 -2.39 2.55
CA LYS A 41 18.25 -2.40 1.31
C LYS A 41 19.03 -2.98 0.14
N LEU A 42 20.27 -2.50 -0.04
CA LEU A 42 21.16 -2.95 -1.11
C LEU A 42 21.35 -4.47 -1.05
N GLN A 43 21.66 -5.00 0.12
CA GLN A 43 21.89 -6.44 0.26
C GLN A 43 20.63 -7.24 -0.04
N LEU A 44 19.48 -6.88 0.55
CA LEU A 44 18.22 -7.59 0.33
C LEU A 44 17.77 -7.54 -1.14
N ILE A 45 17.90 -6.38 -1.78
CA ILE A 45 17.51 -6.20 -3.19
C ILE A 45 18.48 -6.98 -4.10
N LYS A 46 19.79 -6.97 -3.81
CA LYS A 46 20.78 -7.74 -4.55
C LYS A 46 20.53 -9.25 -4.44
N ASP A 47 20.21 -9.75 -3.26
CA ASP A 47 19.89 -11.16 -3.03
C ASP A 47 18.62 -11.55 -3.81
N SER A 48 17.58 -10.71 -3.76
CA SER A 48 16.36 -10.92 -4.54
C SER A 48 16.62 -10.84 -6.06
N PHE A 49 17.44 -9.91 -6.51
CA PHE A 49 17.84 -9.80 -7.92
C PHE A 49 18.58 -11.06 -8.38
N THR A 50 19.55 -11.53 -7.60
CA THR A 50 20.28 -12.78 -7.87
C THR A 50 19.32 -13.96 -7.98
N PHE A 51 18.41 -14.10 -7.02
CA PHE A 51 17.39 -15.16 -7.04
C PHE A 51 16.58 -15.16 -8.33
N HIS A 52 16.04 -14.01 -8.74
CA HIS A 52 15.22 -13.91 -9.95
C HIS A 52 16.03 -14.03 -11.23
N TYR A 53 17.27 -13.52 -11.25
CA TYR A 53 18.20 -13.67 -12.36
C TYR A 53 18.52 -15.15 -12.64
N GLU A 54 18.72 -15.94 -11.60
CA GLU A 54 19.07 -17.36 -11.71
C GLU A 54 17.85 -18.25 -12.05
N ASN A 55 16.66 -17.91 -11.51
CA ASN A 55 15.49 -18.78 -11.52
C ASN A 55 14.37 -18.36 -12.49
N ASN A 56 14.51 -17.20 -13.19
CA ASN A 56 13.55 -16.74 -14.18
C ASN A 56 14.24 -16.54 -15.54
N ALA A 57 14.04 -17.49 -16.44
CA ALA A 57 14.71 -17.48 -17.75
C ALA A 57 14.38 -16.23 -18.60
N LEU A 58 13.11 -15.75 -18.56
CA LEU A 58 12.72 -14.55 -19.28
C LEU A 58 13.39 -13.31 -18.67
N TYR A 59 13.38 -13.20 -17.34
CA TYR A 59 13.99 -12.07 -16.66
C TYR A 59 15.51 -12.05 -16.87
N LYS A 60 16.16 -13.21 -16.80
CA LYS A 60 17.60 -13.37 -17.11
C LYS A 60 17.90 -12.87 -18.53
N LYS A 61 17.07 -13.25 -19.53
CA LYS A 61 17.25 -12.78 -20.92
C LYS A 61 17.18 -11.25 -21.00
N VAL A 62 16.20 -10.63 -20.35
CA VAL A 62 16.08 -9.15 -20.28
C VAL A 62 17.30 -8.50 -19.64
N CYS A 63 17.83 -9.09 -18.56
CA CYS A 63 19.07 -8.62 -17.91
C CYS A 63 20.27 -8.71 -18.86
N MET A 64 20.42 -9.83 -19.57
CA MET A 64 21.51 -10.02 -20.54
C MET A 64 21.43 -9.03 -21.72
N GLU A 65 20.23 -8.76 -22.23
CA GLU A 65 20.00 -7.76 -23.30
C GLU A 65 20.38 -6.34 -22.83
N LYS A 66 20.19 -6.05 -21.54
CA LYS A 66 20.59 -4.79 -20.91
C LYS A 66 22.03 -4.79 -20.39
N GLN A 67 22.74 -5.89 -20.53
CA GLN A 67 24.10 -6.09 -20.03
C GLN A 67 24.25 -5.82 -18.53
N VAL A 68 23.29 -6.31 -17.74
CA VAL A 68 23.28 -6.16 -16.27
C VAL A 68 23.19 -7.52 -15.61
N SER A 69 24.05 -7.73 -14.64
CA SER A 69 24.13 -8.94 -13.81
C SER A 69 24.12 -8.56 -12.31
N PRO A 70 23.92 -9.51 -11.39
CA PRO A 70 24.02 -9.24 -9.95
C PRO A 70 25.36 -8.67 -9.48
N GLU A 71 26.44 -8.96 -10.18
CA GLU A 71 27.79 -8.47 -9.88
C GLU A 71 27.94 -6.96 -10.15
N ASP A 72 27.11 -6.39 -11.04
CA ASP A 72 27.14 -4.97 -11.39
C ASP A 72 26.48 -4.09 -10.32
N ILE A 73 25.83 -4.68 -9.32
CA ILE A 73 25.13 -3.99 -8.25
C ILE A 73 26.00 -3.96 -7.01
N GLN A 74 26.70 -2.84 -6.80
CA GLN A 74 27.68 -2.66 -5.71
C GLN A 74 27.27 -1.56 -4.72
N SER A 75 26.37 -0.66 -5.14
CA SER A 75 25.89 0.46 -4.34
C SER A 75 24.39 0.71 -4.58
N THR A 76 23.75 1.52 -3.74
CA THR A 76 22.35 1.92 -3.96
C THR A 76 22.16 2.70 -5.26
N CYS A 77 23.17 3.45 -5.71
CA CYS A 77 23.16 4.12 -7.02
C CYS A 77 23.09 3.14 -8.20
N ASP A 78 23.52 1.89 -8.02
CA ASP A 78 23.47 0.87 -9.06
C ASP A 78 22.09 0.22 -9.18
N LEU A 79 21.21 0.39 -8.20
CA LEU A 79 19.85 -0.18 -8.23
C LEU A 79 19.07 0.30 -9.47
N VAL A 80 19.38 1.49 -9.96
CA VAL A 80 18.79 2.02 -11.20
C VAL A 80 19.04 1.14 -12.42
N LYS A 81 20.11 0.36 -12.44
CA LYS A 81 20.48 -0.57 -13.54
C LYS A 81 19.62 -1.82 -13.57
N ILE A 82 19.06 -2.25 -12.43
CA ILE A 82 18.23 -3.46 -12.35
C ILE A 82 17.00 -3.30 -13.24
N PRO A 83 16.75 -4.22 -14.20
CA PRO A 83 15.60 -4.15 -15.07
C PRO A 83 14.28 -4.25 -14.29
N THR A 84 13.39 -3.30 -14.54
CA THR A 84 12.06 -3.28 -13.93
C THR A 84 11.00 -3.88 -14.86
N ILE A 85 9.95 -4.46 -14.27
CA ILE A 85 8.76 -4.93 -14.97
C ILE A 85 7.76 -3.77 -15.03
N ALA A 86 7.31 -3.39 -16.21
CA ALA A 86 6.23 -2.40 -16.34
C ALA A 86 4.95 -2.95 -15.69
N ILE A 87 4.30 -2.16 -14.83
CA ILE A 87 3.10 -2.57 -14.09
C ILE A 87 1.97 -3.06 -15.02
N ALA A 88 1.87 -2.50 -16.22
CA ALA A 88 0.92 -2.93 -17.25
C ALA A 88 1.08 -4.41 -17.66
N LYS A 89 2.27 -5.00 -17.48
CA LYS A 89 2.52 -6.41 -17.81
C LYS A 89 1.77 -7.38 -16.92
N PHE A 90 1.34 -6.96 -15.73
CA PHE A 90 0.49 -7.78 -14.85
C PHE A 90 -0.96 -7.91 -15.35
N LYS A 91 -1.34 -7.13 -16.36
CA LYS A 91 -2.63 -7.21 -17.07
C LYS A 91 -2.55 -7.99 -18.38
N ASP A 92 -1.34 -8.34 -18.81
CA ASP A 92 -1.12 -9.07 -20.06
C ASP A 92 -1.58 -10.52 -19.94
N VAL A 93 -2.16 -11.08 -21.00
CA VAL A 93 -2.49 -12.52 -21.12
C VAL A 93 -1.27 -13.41 -20.87
N ASN A 94 -0.07 -12.92 -21.16
CA ASN A 94 1.20 -13.58 -20.92
C ASN A 94 1.83 -13.26 -19.55
N ALA A 95 1.09 -12.68 -18.61
CA ALA A 95 1.61 -12.34 -17.28
C ALA A 95 2.21 -13.54 -16.52
N HIS A 96 1.80 -14.77 -16.86
CA HIS A 96 2.40 -15.98 -16.31
C HIS A 96 3.89 -16.15 -16.65
N LEU A 97 4.39 -15.53 -17.72
CA LEU A 97 5.82 -15.53 -18.08
C LEU A 97 6.68 -14.68 -17.13
N LEU A 98 6.07 -13.79 -16.33
CA LEU A 98 6.76 -13.03 -15.30
C LEU A 98 7.12 -13.90 -14.09
N LEU A 99 6.49 -15.07 -13.94
CA LEU A 99 6.62 -15.90 -12.75
C LEU A 99 8.00 -16.56 -12.67
N THR A 100 8.62 -16.47 -11.52
CA THR A 100 9.87 -17.15 -11.18
C THR A 100 9.62 -18.56 -10.67
N LYS A 101 8.49 -18.75 -9.96
CA LYS A 101 8.03 -20.06 -9.48
C LYS A 101 6.95 -20.63 -10.38
N PRO A 102 6.82 -21.97 -10.48
CA PRO A 102 5.70 -22.60 -11.17
C PRO A 102 4.34 -22.15 -10.60
N ILE A 103 3.35 -21.95 -11.46
CA ILE A 103 2.01 -21.50 -11.07
C ILE A 103 1.36 -22.43 -10.04
N THR A 104 1.71 -23.70 -10.02
CA THR A 104 1.24 -24.72 -9.07
C THR A 104 1.73 -24.48 -7.64
N GLU A 105 2.77 -23.68 -7.46
CA GLU A 105 3.32 -23.29 -6.15
C GLU A 105 2.76 -21.93 -5.67
N LEU A 106 1.93 -21.27 -6.47
CA LEU A 106 1.40 -19.94 -6.20
C LEU A 106 -0.08 -20.03 -5.84
N GLN A 107 -0.35 -20.34 -4.57
CA GLN A 107 -1.68 -20.64 -4.05
C GLN A 107 -2.56 -19.40 -3.92
N HIS A 108 -1.95 -18.20 -3.83
CA HIS A 108 -2.66 -16.95 -3.56
C HIS A 108 -2.66 -16.04 -4.76
N GLU A 109 -3.84 -15.63 -5.18
CA GLU A 109 -4.04 -14.67 -6.26
C GLU A 109 -4.71 -13.42 -5.71
N LEU A 110 -4.13 -12.26 -6.02
CA LEU A 110 -4.71 -10.96 -5.75
C LEU A 110 -5.00 -10.27 -7.09
N ARG A 111 -6.19 -9.72 -7.21
CA ARG A 111 -6.60 -9.00 -8.42
C ARG A 111 -6.82 -7.52 -8.11
N SER A 112 -6.31 -6.67 -9.00
CA SER A 112 -6.82 -5.31 -9.10
C SER A 112 -8.21 -5.36 -9.72
N THR A 113 -8.99 -4.33 -9.50
CA THR A 113 -10.38 -4.32 -9.98
C THR A 113 -10.54 -3.97 -11.46
N GLY A 114 -9.43 -3.72 -12.20
CA GLY A 114 -9.47 -3.53 -13.66
C GLY A 114 -10.48 -2.50 -14.16
N THR A 115 -10.27 -1.20 -13.94
CA THR A 115 -11.12 -0.12 -14.49
C THR A 115 -11.15 -0.09 -16.01
N SER A 116 -10.14 -0.66 -16.64
CA SER A 116 -10.02 -0.83 -18.10
C SER A 116 -10.58 -2.16 -18.61
N GLY A 117 -11.22 -2.96 -17.77
CA GLY A 117 -11.77 -4.26 -18.13
C GLY A 117 -10.83 -5.45 -17.85
N ILE A 118 -9.53 -5.26 -17.75
CA ILE A 118 -8.55 -6.33 -17.47
C ILE A 118 -7.87 -6.05 -16.14
N PRO A 119 -8.09 -6.88 -15.10
CA PRO A 119 -7.43 -6.71 -13.81
C PRO A 119 -5.95 -7.12 -13.89
N SER A 120 -5.09 -6.43 -13.15
CA SER A 120 -3.77 -6.96 -12.83
C SER A 120 -3.93 -8.20 -11.96
N ILE A 121 -3.14 -9.22 -12.25
CA ILE A 121 -3.12 -10.45 -11.48
C ILE A 121 -1.74 -10.60 -10.85
N SER A 122 -1.70 -10.56 -9.54
CA SER A 122 -0.50 -10.77 -8.73
C SER A 122 -0.62 -12.08 -7.97
N ARG A 123 0.33 -13.00 -8.18
CA ARG A 123 0.34 -14.31 -7.54
C ARG A 123 1.40 -14.37 -6.44
N ARG A 124 1.12 -15.14 -5.40
CA ARG A 124 2.02 -15.31 -4.26
C ARG A 124 2.07 -16.78 -3.83
N ASP A 125 3.26 -17.22 -3.47
CA ASP A 125 3.42 -18.41 -2.65
C ASP A 125 3.18 -18.07 -1.17
N GLU A 126 3.14 -19.06 -0.32
CA GLU A 126 2.90 -18.91 1.12
C GLU A 126 3.94 -18.02 1.80
N GLN A 127 5.23 -18.15 1.41
CA GLN A 127 6.29 -17.35 2.00
C GLN A 127 6.18 -15.88 1.61
N THR A 128 5.91 -15.59 0.33
CA THR A 128 5.67 -14.21 -0.14
C THR A 128 4.45 -13.60 0.53
N LEU A 129 3.36 -14.37 0.69
CA LEU A 129 2.17 -13.90 1.40
C LEU A 129 2.48 -13.59 2.86
N THR A 130 3.19 -14.48 3.55
CA THR A 130 3.61 -14.30 4.95
C THR A 130 4.45 -13.03 5.11
N ARG A 131 5.44 -12.81 4.23
CA ARG A 131 6.23 -11.57 4.22
C ARG A 131 5.37 -10.34 3.99
N SER A 132 4.41 -10.39 3.07
CA SER A 132 3.48 -9.30 2.78
C SER A 132 2.63 -8.94 4.01
N VAL A 133 2.03 -9.94 4.65
CA VAL A 133 1.24 -9.76 5.88
C VAL A 133 2.09 -9.15 6.99
N HIS A 134 3.26 -9.70 7.24
CA HIS A 134 4.17 -9.20 8.28
C HIS A 134 4.69 -7.80 7.98
N SER A 135 4.96 -7.48 6.70
CA SER A 135 5.35 -6.14 6.26
C SER A 135 4.29 -5.11 6.60
N ILE A 136 3.05 -5.36 6.20
CA ILE A 136 1.92 -4.48 6.47
C ILE A 136 1.70 -4.33 7.98
N TYR A 137 1.76 -5.44 8.70
CA TYR A 137 1.62 -5.46 10.16
C TYR A 137 2.71 -4.65 10.86
N ALA A 138 3.97 -4.80 10.46
CA ALA A 138 5.09 -4.06 11.01
C ALA A 138 4.96 -2.55 10.78
N MET A 139 4.51 -2.15 9.58
CA MET A 139 4.24 -0.76 9.24
C MET A 139 3.07 -0.18 10.04
N PHE A 140 1.97 -0.93 10.18
CA PHE A 140 0.82 -0.52 11.00
C PHE A 140 1.22 -0.26 12.45
N ARG A 141 1.97 -1.21 13.04
CA ARG A 141 2.47 -1.11 14.39
C ARG A 141 3.38 0.09 14.59
N GLU A 142 4.27 0.33 13.64
CA GLU A 142 5.24 1.43 13.75
C GLU A 142 4.59 2.80 13.55
N MET A 143 3.65 2.94 12.60
CA MET A 143 3.07 4.23 12.26
C MET A 143 1.86 4.61 13.11
N PHE A 144 1.08 3.64 13.55
CA PHE A 144 -0.14 3.89 14.32
C PHE A 144 -0.02 3.53 15.79
N GLY A 145 0.92 2.65 16.15
CA GLY A 145 1.20 2.30 17.55
C GLY A 145 0.06 1.57 18.27
N PHE A 146 -0.99 1.13 17.57
CA PHE A 146 -2.11 0.46 18.19
C PHE A 146 -2.22 -1.01 17.80
N PHE A 147 -2.69 -1.77 18.76
CA PHE A 147 -3.21 -3.11 18.61
C PHE A 147 -4.55 -3.14 19.35
N GLY A 148 -5.61 -3.57 18.65
CA GLY A 148 -6.93 -3.64 19.26
C GLY A 148 -7.78 -2.42 18.94
N GLY A 149 -8.87 -2.29 19.67
CA GLY A 149 -9.94 -1.35 19.38
C GLY A 149 -10.93 -1.88 18.37
N GLY A 150 -11.94 -1.08 18.02
CA GLY A 150 -12.94 -1.39 17.00
C GLY A 150 -12.69 -0.60 15.73
N ALA A 151 -12.63 -1.27 14.58
CA ALA A 151 -12.56 -0.59 13.31
C ALA A 151 -13.84 -0.73 12.47
N ILE A 152 -14.26 0.39 11.93
CA ILE A 152 -15.26 0.50 10.90
C ILE A 152 -14.55 0.51 9.56
N PHE A 153 -14.83 -0.49 8.74
CA PHE A 153 -14.34 -0.58 7.38
C PHE A 153 -15.39 -0.04 6.40
N LEU A 154 -15.07 1.06 5.74
CA LEU A 154 -15.86 1.60 4.64
C LEU A 154 -15.51 0.83 3.35
N ALA A 155 -15.79 -0.44 3.37
CA ALA A 155 -15.49 -1.38 2.32
C ALA A 155 -16.48 -2.57 2.39
N PRO A 156 -16.63 -3.35 1.31
CA PRO A 156 -17.31 -4.64 1.36
C PRO A 156 -16.55 -5.65 2.23
N SER A 157 -17.26 -6.66 2.72
CA SER A 157 -16.65 -7.81 3.37
C SER A 157 -15.97 -8.75 2.36
N ALA A 158 -15.14 -9.68 2.84
CA ALA A 158 -14.58 -10.72 1.98
C ALA A 158 -15.64 -11.71 1.46
N GLU A 159 -16.78 -11.82 2.13
CA GLU A 159 -17.92 -12.61 1.66
C GLU A 159 -18.62 -11.94 0.48
N ASP A 160 -18.73 -10.60 0.51
CA ASP A 160 -19.38 -9.82 -0.55
C ASP A 160 -18.51 -9.69 -1.81
N MET A 161 -17.18 -9.51 -1.64
CA MET A 161 -16.23 -9.30 -2.75
C MET A 161 -14.87 -9.99 -2.53
N PRO A 162 -14.81 -11.32 -2.55
CA PRO A 162 -13.62 -12.08 -2.19
C PRO A 162 -12.41 -11.87 -3.13
N GLU A 163 -12.64 -11.47 -4.36
CA GLU A 163 -11.58 -11.30 -5.36
C GLU A 163 -10.88 -9.93 -5.30
N MET A 164 -11.46 -8.96 -4.61
CA MET A 164 -10.93 -7.59 -4.58
C MET A 164 -9.72 -7.48 -3.65
N GLY A 165 -8.56 -7.07 -4.19
CA GLY A 165 -7.33 -6.91 -3.41
C GLY A 165 -7.46 -5.97 -2.21
N LEU A 166 -8.21 -4.86 -2.35
CA LEU A 166 -8.51 -3.95 -1.24
C LEU A 166 -9.29 -4.67 -0.11
N VAL A 167 -10.28 -5.47 -0.47
CA VAL A 167 -11.11 -6.21 0.48
C VAL A 167 -10.27 -7.24 1.22
N LYS A 168 -9.40 -7.99 0.51
CA LYS A 168 -8.44 -8.90 1.14
C LYS A 168 -7.54 -8.17 2.12
N LEU A 169 -7.02 -7.01 1.74
CA LEU A 169 -6.16 -6.19 2.60
C LEU A 169 -6.88 -5.74 3.87
N VAL A 170 -8.09 -5.16 3.77
CA VAL A 170 -8.83 -4.68 4.95
C VAL A 170 -9.29 -5.83 5.85
N ASN A 171 -9.59 -7.01 5.27
CA ASN A 171 -9.86 -8.21 6.07
C ASN A 171 -8.63 -8.70 6.85
N MET A 172 -7.42 -8.56 6.30
CA MET A 172 -6.20 -8.85 7.05
C MET A 172 -6.04 -7.90 8.25
N PHE A 173 -6.40 -6.61 8.11
CA PHE A 173 -6.39 -5.67 9.22
C PHE A 173 -7.40 -6.02 10.32
N SER A 174 -8.52 -6.64 9.97
CA SER A 174 -9.51 -7.03 10.97
C SER A 174 -8.96 -7.99 12.04
N GLY A 175 -7.96 -8.81 11.68
CA GLY A 175 -7.27 -9.69 12.61
C GLY A 175 -6.36 -8.98 13.64
N LEU A 176 -6.11 -7.68 13.47
CA LEU A 176 -5.33 -6.84 14.39
C LEU A 176 -6.20 -6.12 15.44
N LEU A 177 -7.50 -6.27 15.37
CA LEU A 177 -8.48 -5.47 16.07
C LEU A 177 -9.36 -6.35 16.97
N ASP A 178 -9.86 -5.78 18.08
CA ASP A 178 -10.76 -6.48 18.99
C ASP A 178 -12.15 -6.69 18.36
N SER A 179 -12.56 -5.78 17.46
CA SER A 179 -13.80 -5.88 16.73
C SER A 179 -13.69 -5.17 15.38
N SER A 180 -14.44 -5.66 14.40
CA SER A 180 -14.52 -5.05 13.07
C SER A 180 -15.93 -5.13 12.51
N ARG A 181 -16.32 -4.13 11.70
CA ARG A 181 -17.58 -4.09 10.96
C ARG A 181 -17.36 -3.48 9.59
N PHE A 182 -18.00 -4.07 8.59
CA PHE A 182 -17.96 -3.64 7.19
C PHE A 182 -19.28 -2.94 6.86
N PHE A 183 -19.22 -1.81 6.13
CA PHE A 183 -20.38 -0.93 5.91
C PHE A 183 -20.68 -0.65 4.44
N VAL A 184 -20.11 -1.41 3.53
CA VAL A 184 -20.54 -1.39 2.12
C VAL A 184 -21.16 -2.74 1.80
N HIS A 185 -22.47 -2.74 1.56
CA HIS A 185 -23.23 -3.94 1.24
C HIS A 185 -24.01 -3.70 -0.05
N ASP A 186 -24.03 -4.67 -0.96
CA ASP A 186 -24.74 -4.55 -2.24
C ASP A 186 -24.50 -3.23 -2.98
N SER A 187 -23.27 -2.69 -2.90
CA SER A 187 -22.88 -1.40 -3.48
C SER A 187 -23.53 -0.19 -2.84
N SER A 188 -24.15 -0.35 -1.70
CA SER A 188 -24.75 0.74 -0.92
C SER A 188 -23.89 1.07 0.30
N PHE A 189 -23.92 2.33 0.68
CA PHE A 189 -23.24 2.85 1.87
C PHE A 189 -24.23 3.75 2.63
N ASP A 190 -24.54 3.35 3.86
CA ASP A 190 -25.38 4.13 4.75
C ASP A 190 -24.54 4.80 5.85
N PRO A 191 -24.29 6.11 5.78
CA PRO A 191 -23.53 6.84 6.79
C PRO A 191 -24.16 6.82 8.19
N GLN A 192 -25.51 6.78 8.28
CA GLN A 192 -26.20 6.75 9.57
C GLN A 192 -25.86 5.48 10.34
N SER A 193 -25.87 4.33 9.69
CA SER A 193 -25.49 3.06 10.30
C SER A 193 -24.06 3.08 10.84
N VAL A 194 -23.13 3.79 10.17
CA VAL A 194 -21.76 4.00 10.65
C VAL A 194 -21.75 4.81 11.95
N LEU A 195 -22.47 5.95 11.98
CA LEU A 195 -22.55 6.80 13.17
C LEU A 195 -23.18 6.04 14.35
N ASP A 196 -24.24 5.27 14.11
CA ASP A 196 -24.89 4.43 15.13
C ASP A 196 -23.92 3.40 15.71
N GLN A 197 -23.07 2.79 14.87
CA GLN A 197 -22.07 1.83 15.33
C GLN A 197 -20.95 2.50 16.12
N LEU A 198 -20.50 3.68 15.68
CA LEU A 198 -19.53 4.47 16.43
C LEU A 198 -20.06 4.84 17.81
N GLU A 199 -21.32 5.23 17.95
CA GLU A 199 -21.91 5.54 19.25
C GLU A 199 -22.06 4.28 20.13
N LYS A 200 -22.46 3.12 19.57
CA LYS A 200 -22.49 1.83 20.31
C LYS A 200 -21.13 1.44 20.87
N TRP A 201 -20.03 1.79 20.18
CA TRP A 201 -18.68 1.45 20.61
C TRP A 201 -18.02 2.48 21.53
N LYS A 202 -18.63 3.62 21.78
CA LYS A 202 -18.08 4.79 22.47
C LYS A 202 -17.37 4.51 23.80
N HIS A 203 -17.81 3.54 24.56
CA HIS A 203 -17.21 3.19 25.86
C HIS A 203 -16.67 1.76 25.90
N VAL A 204 -16.61 1.10 24.75
CA VAL A 204 -16.22 -0.31 24.62
C VAL A 204 -14.88 -0.44 23.94
N HIS A 205 -14.67 0.35 22.88
CA HIS A 205 -13.48 0.28 22.03
C HIS A 205 -12.92 1.67 21.75
N THR A 206 -11.60 1.77 21.57
CA THR A 206 -11.01 2.84 20.75
C THR A 206 -11.50 2.64 19.31
N ARG A 207 -12.09 3.68 18.73
CA ARG A 207 -12.84 3.56 17.46
C ARG A 207 -12.02 4.07 16.29
N HIS A 208 -11.80 3.21 15.28
CA HIS A 208 -11.07 3.53 14.05
C HIS A 208 -12.02 3.52 12.85
N ILE A 209 -11.73 4.34 11.86
CA ILE A 209 -12.43 4.36 10.56
C ILE A 209 -11.39 4.10 9.47
N ILE A 210 -11.62 3.10 8.63
CA ILE A 210 -10.68 2.70 7.58
C ILE A 210 -11.44 2.53 6.27
N GLY A 211 -11.03 3.25 5.23
CA GLY A 211 -11.68 3.12 3.92
C GLY A 211 -11.13 4.07 2.85
N PRO A 212 -11.67 4.01 1.64
CA PRO A 212 -11.26 4.90 0.57
C PRO A 212 -11.66 6.36 0.88
N PRO A 213 -10.84 7.34 0.43
CA PRO A 213 -11.05 8.76 0.75
C PRO A 213 -12.46 9.26 0.43
N PHE A 214 -13.04 8.85 -0.69
CA PHE A 214 -14.37 9.30 -1.10
C PHE A 214 -15.50 8.82 -0.16
N LEU A 215 -15.39 7.65 0.45
CA LEU A 215 -16.38 7.19 1.45
C LEU A 215 -16.16 7.85 2.80
N VAL A 216 -14.91 8.10 3.18
CA VAL A 216 -14.61 8.91 4.38
C VAL A 216 -15.17 10.32 4.20
N GLU A 217 -14.99 10.95 3.04
CA GLU A 217 -15.55 12.26 2.74
C GLU A 217 -17.09 12.29 2.80
N ARG A 218 -17.77 11.30 2.20
CA ARG A 218 -19.23 11.17 2.32
C ARG A 218 -19.69 11.03 3.77
N LEU A 219 -18.95 10.29 4.58
CA LEU A 219 -19.20 10.16 6.02
C LEU A 219 -18.99 11.48 6.76
N VAL A 220 -17.90 12.21 6.45
CA VAL A 220 -17.58 13.52 7.04
C VAL A 220 -18.70 14.51 6.74
N GLN A 221 -19.11 14.64 5.47
CA GLN A 221 -20.18 15.55 5.07
C GLN A 221 -21.51 15.21 5.75
N TYR A 222 -21.85 13.92 5.83
CA TYR A 222 -23.05 13.48 6.53
C TYR A 222 -23.00 13.80 8.02
N ALA A 223 -21.87 13.48 8.68
CA ALA A 223 -21.69 13.72 10.11
C ALA A 223 -21.69 15.21 10.47
N ALA A 224 -21.14 16.07 9.60
CA ALA A 224 -21.17 17.52 9.78
C ALA A 224 -22.61 18.11 9.80
N GLY A 225 -23.53 17.47 9.10
CA GLY A 225 -24.96 17.85 9.08
C GLY A 225 -25.77 17.37 10.29
N GLN A 226 -25.21 16.57 11.19
CA GLN A 226 -25.93 16.02 12.34
C GLN A 226 -26.03 17.03 13.48
N GLN A 227 -27.16 17.02 14.21
CA GLN A 227 -27.37 17.88 15.38
C GLN A 227 -26.45 17.50 16.55
N THR A 228 -26.13 16.22 16.68
CA THR A 228 -25.27 15.70 17.75
C THR A 228 -23.95 15.22 17.14
N PRO A 229 -22.84 15.95 17.37
CA PRO A 229 -21.55 15.58 16.82
C PRO A 229 -21.01 14.31 17.49
N ILE A 230 -20.48 13.39 16.67
CA ILE A 230 -19.77 12.22 17.16
C ILE A 230 -18.30 12.58 17.36
N LYS A 231 -17.82 12.46 18.60
CA LYS A 231 -16.42 12.64 18.91
C LYS A 231 -15.75 11.27 19.05
N LEU A 232 -14.67 11.08 18.32
CA LEU A 232 -13.82 9.89 18.44
C LEU A 232 -12.85 10.01 19.62
N ASP A 233 -12.08 8.96 19.85
CA ASP A 233 -11.19 8.85 21.01
C ASP A 233 -9.80 9.44 20.69
N ARG A 234 -9.05 9.81 21.73
CA ARG A 234 -7.70 10.37 21.58
C ARG A 234 -6.74 9.45 20.80
N GLN A 235 -6.95 8.15 20.85
CA GLN A 235 -6.13 7.15 20.13
C GLN A 235 -6.78 6.69 18.83
N SER A 236 -7.98 7.15 18.49
CA SER A 236 -8.64 6.82 17.23
C SER A 236 -7.78 7.24 16.04
N LYS A 237 -7.90 6.48 14.96
CA LYS A 237 -7.31 6.82 13.66
C LYS A 237 -8.39 6.75 12.59
N ILE A 238 -8.35 7.71 11.67
CA ILE A 238 -9.09 7.65 10.40
C ILE A 238 -8.04 7.42 9.32
N ILE A 239 -8.14 6.26 8.64
CA ILE A 239 -7.10 5.80 7.73
C ILE A 239 -7.70 5.67 6.34
N THR A 240 -7.14 6.43 5.39
CA THR A 240 -7.52 6.34 3.99
C THR A 240 -6.57 5.44 3.22
N LEU A 241 -7.07 4.77 2.17
CA LEU A 241 -6.29 3.95 1.26
C LEU A 241 -6.92 3.93 -0.13
N GLY A 242 -6.11 3.72 -1.17
CA GLY A 242 -6.56 3.64 -2.56
C GLY A 242 -6.55 4.97 -3.33
N GLY A 243 -6.01 6.02 -2.73
CA GLY A 243 -5.80 7.33 -3.33
C GLY A 243 -7.08 8.14 -3.55
N TRP A 244 -6.91 9.44 -3.63
CA TRP A 244 -7.95 10.40 -3.95
C TRP A 244 -8.12 10.48 -5.46
N LYS A 245 -9.16 9.82 -5.99
CA LYS A 245 -9.53 9.90 -7.41
C LYS A 245 -11.05 9.87 -7.50
N SER A 246 -11.67 11.01 -7.27
CA SER A 246 -13.11 11.11 -7.37
C SER A 246 -13.55 11.06 -8.83
N PHE A 247 -14.45 10.16 -9.13
CA PHE A 247 -15.12 10.09 -10.43
C PHE A 247 -16.20 11.17 -10.55
N THR A 248 -16.71 11.63 -9.44
CA THR A 248 -17.92 12.49 -9.35
C THR A 248 -17.80 13.65 -8.35
N GLY A 249 -16.66 13.82 -7.66
CA GLY A 249 -16.53 14.80 -6.60
C GLY A 249 -15.41 15.83 -6.81
N ARG A 250 -15.41 16.84 -5.97
CA ARG A 250 -14.37 17.84 -5.85
C ARG A 250 -13.08 17.15 -5.37
N GLU A 251 -11.99 17.33 -6.08
CA GLU A 251 -10.65 16.98 -5.58
C GLU A 251 -10.36 17.93 -4.42
N ILE A 252 -10.26 17.39 -3.21
CA ILE A 252 -9.95 18.14 -2.01
C ILE A 252 -8.46 18.01 -1.75
N ASP A 253 -7.80 19.11 -1.44
CA ASP A 253 -6.43 19.11 -0.98
C ASP A 253 -6.29 18.22 0.26
N ARG A 254 -5.20 17.45 0.35
CA ARG A 254 -5.00 16.48 1.43
C ARG A 254 -5.02 17.13 2.82
N LEU A 255 -4.43 18.29 2.97
CA LEU A 255 -4.38 19.01 4.26
C LEU A 255 -5.77 19.56 4.62
N GLU A 256 -6.53 20.05 3.64
CA GLU A 256 -7.92 20.49 3.82
C GLU A 256 -8.77 19.30 4.29
N PHE A 257 -8.69 18.16 3.60
CA PHE A 257 -9.38 16.92 3.98
C PHE A 257 -9.05 16.47 5.41
N ASN A 258 -7.77 16.46 5.79
CA ASN A 258 -7.35 16.07 7.14
C ASN A 258 -7.96 17.00 8.19
N ARG A 259 -7.92 18.31 7.96
CA ARG A 259 -8.47 19.34 8.85
C ARG A 259 -9.98 19.22 9.03
N GLU A 260 -10.72 19.11 7.92
CA GLU A 260 -12.16 18.95 7.94
C GLU A 260 -12.58 17.65 8.65
N THR A 261 -11.94 16.54 8.30
CA THR A 261 -12.18 15.24 8.93
C THR A 261 -11.91 15.29 10.44
N ALA A 262 -10.79 15.87 10.84
CA ALA A 262 -10.40 16.00 12.24
C ALA A 262 -11.41 16.87 13.02
N ALA A 263 -11.82 18.01 12.45
CA ALA A 263 -12.78 18.92 13.06
C ALA A 263 -14.15 18.26 13.30
N VAL A 264 -14.66 17.52 12.29
CA VAL A 264 -15.98 16.85 12.37
C VAL A 264 -15.99 15.77 13.46
N PHE A 265 -14.93 14.96 13.54
CA PHE A 265 -14.84 13.87 14.50
C PHE A 265 -14.18 14.27 15.84
N GLY A 266 -13.81 15.53 16.03
CA GLY A 266 -13.23 16.05 17.27
C GLY A 266 -11.90 15.40 17.64
N ILE A 267 -11.08 15.07 16.67
CA ILE A 267 -9.73 14.50 16.81
C ILE A 267 -8.65 15.49 16.32
N GLN A 268 -7.39 15.12 16.50
CA GLN A 268 -6.27 15.92 15.97
C GLN A 268 -6.01 15.55 14.50
N GLU A 269 -5.47 16.47 13.70
CA GLU A 269 -5.15 16.22 12.29
C GLU A 269 -4.18 15.04 12.11
N ASP A 270 -3.22 14.88 13.03
CA ASP A 270 -2.27 13.77 13.07
C ASP A 270 -2.90 12.38 13.27
N GLN A 271 -4.21 12.32 13.55
CA GLN A 271 -4.98 11.07 13.63
C GLN A 271 -5.61 10.67 12.29
N VAL A 272 -5.62 11.57 11.29
CA VAL A 272 -6.07 11.30 9.93
C VAL A 272 -4.86 10.93 9.09
N ARG A 273 -4.79 9.71 8.60
CA ARG A 273 -3.62 9.11 7.94
C ARG A 273 -3.96 8.53 6.58
N ASP A 274 -2.96 8.41 5.73
CA ASP A 274 -3.11 7.79 4.41
C ASP A 274 -2.09 6.68 4.19
N MET A 275 -2.45 5.75 3.31
CA MET A 275 -1.61 4.63 2.93
C MET A 275 -1.50 4.52 1.42
N PHE A 276 -0.32 4.12 0.95
CA PHE A 276 -0.03 3.84 -0.46
C PHE A 276 0.52 2.43 -0.62
N GLY A 277 -0.03 1.70 -1.57
CA GLY A 277 0.45 0.38 -1.96
C GLY A 277 -0.13 -0.05 -3.30
N LEU A 278 0.42 -1.09 -3.86
CA LEU A 278 0.04 -1.65 -5.14
C LEU A 278 -0.27 -3.14 -4.98
N VAL A 279 -1.24 -3.65 -5.72
CA VAL A 279 -1.60 -5.09 -5.70
C VAL A 279 -0.40 -5.96 -6.11
N GLU A 280 0.46 -5.42 -6.96
CA GLU A 280 1.64 -6.06 -7.50
C GLU A 280 2.84 -6.06 -6.53
N THR A 281 2.74 -5.41 -5.38
CA THR A 281 3.80 -5.33 -4.36
C THR A 281 3.37 -5.95 -3.03
N ASN A 282 4.31 -6.10 -2.10
CA ASN A 282 4.07 -6.75 -0.80
C ASN A 282 4.26 -5.81 0.38
N PHE A 283 4.14 -4.52 0.17
CA PHE A 283 4.32 -3.51 1.20
C PHE A 283 3.19 -2.47 1.18
N MET A 284 3.13 -1.67 2.24
CA MET A 284 2.38 -0.43 2.31
C MET A 284 3.30 0.68 2.81
N ALA A 285 3.35 1.81 2.08
CA ALA A 285 3.90 3.06 2.62
C ALA A 285 2.79 3.77 3.40
N ILE A 286 3.09 4.26 4.60
CA ILE A 286 2.08 4.74 5.56
C ILE A 286 2.51 6.09 6.14
N ASP A 287 1.55 7.02 6.28
CA ASP A 287 1.78 8.31 6.90
C ASP A 287 2.21 8.17 8.37
N CYS A 288 3.23 8.90 8.75
CA CYS A 288 3.55 9.17 10.16
C CYS A 288 2.71 10.32 10.71
N GLU A 289 2.93 10.71 11.97
CA GLU A 289 2.26 11.83 12.66
C GLU A 289 2.47 13.19 11.98
N GLU A 290 3.52 13.34 11.19
CA GLU A 290 3.85 14.52 10.38
C GLU A 290 3.27 14.46 8.96
N HIS A 291 2.37 13.52 8.68
CA HIS A 291 1.80 13.24 7.36
C HIS A 291 2.84 12.93 6.25
N ALA A 292 4.05 12.52 6.64
CA ALA A 292 5.04 12.02 5.72
C ALA A 292 4.84 10.51 5.53
N LYS A 293 4.68 10.08 4.28
CA LYS A 293 4.37 8.69 3.94
C LYS A 293 5.66 7.87 3.85
N HIS A 294 6.00 7.17 4.93
CA HIS A 294 7.20 6.36 5.04
C HIS A 294 7.16 5.12 4.17
N VAL A 295 8.20 4.94 3.36
CA VAL A 295 8.50 3.71 2.65
C VAL A 295 9.10 2.71 3.65
N PRO A 296 8.70 1.42 3.65
CA PRO A 296 9.34 0.43 4.52
C PRO A 296 10.85 0.39 4.32
N PRO A 297 11.66 0.28 5.39
CA PRO A 297 13.11 0.40 5.30
C PRO A 297 13.82 -0.76 4.55
N TRP A 298 13.09 -1.80 4.14
CA TRP A 298 13.58 -2.88 3.26
C TRP A 298 13.19 -2.69 1.79
N VAL A 299 12.37 -1.70 1.47
CA VAL A 299 11.93 -1.34 0.10
C VAL A 299 12.69 -0.10 -0.35
N HIS A 300 13.06 -0.04 -1.61
CA HIS A 300 13.66 1.14 -2.22
C HIS A 300 12.72 1.72 -3.29
N PHE A 301 12.45 3.02 -3.18
CA PHE A 301 11.77 3.81 -4.20
C PHE A 301 12.81 4.57 -5.02
N SER A 302 12.92 4.21 -6.29
CA SER A 302 13.77 4.90 -7.25
C SER A 302 12.88 5.81 -8.10
N VAL A 303 13.07 7.10 -7.96
CA VAL A 303 12.34 8.11 -8.74
C VAL A 303 13.10 8.34 -10.02
N ARG A 304 12.55 7.89 -11.15
CA ARG A 304 13.21 7.96 -12.45
C ARG A 304 13.02 9.34 -13.07
N ASP A 305 14.13 9.95 -13.49
CA ASP A 305 14.10 11.16 -14.27
C ASP A 305 13.22 10.97 -15.52
N MET A 306 12.36 11.94 -15.81
CA MET A 306 11.39 11.83 -16.89
C MET A 306 12.02 11.92 -18.28
N ASP A 307 13.13 12.66 -18.43
CA ASP A 307 13.86 12.83 -19.67
C ASP A 307 14.97 11.78 -19.82
N HIS A 308 15.49 11.30 -18.70
CA HIS A 308 16.59 10.34 -18.60
C HIS A 308 16.26 9.17 -17.67
N PRO A 309 15.35 8.25 -18.06
CA PRO A 309 14.84 7.20 -17.18
C PRO A 309 15.90 6.14 -16.75
N GLU A 310 17.11 6.20 -17.33
CA GLU A 310 18.25 5.38 -16.93
C GLU A 310 18.95 5.88 -15.66
N ARG A 311 18.53 7.02 -15.11
CA ARG A 311 19.03 7.58 -13.85
C ARG A 311 17.90 8.04 -12.94
N GLU A 312 18.24 8.23 -11.68
CA GLU A 312 17.29 8.80 -10.71
C GLU A 312 17.23 10.33 -10.85
N ALA A 313 16.03 10.88 -10.59
CA ALA A 313 15.83 12.29 -10.42
C ALA A 313 16.59 12.80 -9.18
N ALA A 314 16.92 14.09 -9.16
CA ALA A 314 17.52 14.69 -7.98
C ALA A 314 16.58 14.60 -6.76
N PRO A 315 17.11 14.58 -5.52
CA PRO A 315 16.28 14.58 -4.33
C PRO A 315 15.25 15.70 -4.33
N GLY A 316 13.97 15.38 -4.11
CA GLY A 316 12.85 16.32 -4.15
C GLY A 316 12.31 16.63 -5.55
N GLU A 317 12.96 16.21 -6.61
CA GLU A 317 12.47 16.37 -7.97
C GLU A 317 11.47 15.28 -8.35
N PRO A 318 10.39 15.64 -9.06
CA PRO A 318 9.40 14.66 -9.50
C PRO A 318 9.95 13.72 -10.58
N GLY A 319 9.54 12.47 -10.51
CA GLY A 319 9.85 11.48 -11.53
C GLY A 319 8.94 10.26 -11.47
N ARG A 320 9.13 9.35 -12.39
CA ARG A 320 8.36 8.11 -12.47
C ARG A 320 8.85 7.12 -11.41
N LEU A 321 7.92 6.60 -10.63
CA LEU A 321 8.25 5.66 -9.56
C LEU A 321 8.62 4.27 -10.09
N ALA A 322 9.81 3.82 -9.75
CA ALA A 322 10.20 2.41 -9.77
C ALA A 322 10.31 1.90 -8.33
N VAL A 323 9.69 0.76 -8.07
CA VAL A 323 9.70 0.07 -6.77
C VAL A 323 10.66 -1.09 -6.82
N TYR A 324 11.48 -1.25 -5.79
CA TYR A 324 12.34 -2.41 -5.56
C TYR A 324 11.95 -3.06 -4.23
N ASP A 325 11.11 -4.09 -4.32
CA ASP A 325 10.60 -4.86 -3.18
C ASP A 325 11.26 -6.25 -3.16
N PRO A 326 12.18 -6.53 -2.23
CA PRO A 326 12.88 -7.81 -2.15
C PRO A 326 12.03 -8.95 -1.58
N SER A 327 10.80 -8.68 -1.17
CA SER A 327 9.97 -9.65 -0.46
C SER A 327 9.28 -10.68 -1.38
N SER A 328 9.18 -10.40 -2.70
CA SER A 328 8.56 -11.31 -3.66
C SER A 328 9.49 -12.46 -4.04
N LEU A 329 8.95 -13.67 -4.09
CA LEU A 329 9.60 -14.87 -4.66
C LEU A 329 8.85 -15.38 -5.91
N ALA A 330 7.61 -14.94 -6.09
CA ALA A 330 6.78 -15.38 -7.19
C ALA A 330 7.20 -14.78 -8.54
N TYR A 331 7.64 -13.53 -8.53
CA TYR A 331 8.14 -12.76 -9.67
C TYR A 331 9.08 -11.66 -9.18
N PRO A 332 9.94 -11.08 -10.05
CA PRO A 332 10.80 -9.98 -9.66
C PRO A 332 9.98 -8.81 -9.10
N GLY A 333 10.19 -8.46 -7.84
CA GLY A 333 9.53 -7.34 -7.16
C GLY A 333 10.04 -5.96 -7.59
N PHE A 334 10.59 -5.85 -8.78
CA PHE A 334 11.18 -4.65 -9.37
C PHE A 334 10.22 -4.08 -10.41
N ILE A 335 9.39 -3.13 -10.00
CA ILE A 335 8.21 -2.72 -10.77
C ILE A 335 8.32 -1.25 -11.16
N MET A 336 8.22 -0.95 -12.47
CA MET A 336 8.04 0.39 -12.98
C MET A 336 6.55 0.71 -12.97
N THR A 337 6.16 1.67 -12.15
CA THR A 337 4.77 2.12 -12.05
C THR A 337 4.46 3.20 -13.10
N GLU A 338 3.25 3.69 -13.08
CA GLU A 338 2.80 4.84 -13.87
C GLU A 338 2.49 6.05 -12.97
N ASP A 339 3.02 6.04 -11.76
CA ASP A 339 2.82 7.09 -10.77
C ASP A 339 3.97 8.08 -10.81
N LEU A 340 3.65 9.37 -10.85
CA LEU A 340 4.60 10.45 -10.66
C LEU A 340 4.69 10.78 -9.18
N VAL A 341 5.89 10.74 -8.65
CA VAL A 341 6.19 10.97 -7.24
C VAL A 341 7.48 11.77 -7.08
N TYR A 342 7.72 12.27 -5.89
CA TYR A 342 9.07 12.60 -5.41
C TYR A 342 9.30 11.97 -4.04
N VAL A 343 10.56 11.78 -3.66
CA VAL A 343 10.95 11.26 -2.36
C VAL A 343 11.67 12.33 -1.55
N SER A 344 11.48 12.28 -0.24
CA SER A 344 12.14 13.14 0.73
C SER A 344 12.46 12.37 2.00
N GLU A 345 12.98 13.04 3.01
CA GLU A 345 13.13 12.54 4.37
C GLU A 345 12.17 13.26 5.31
N CYS A 346 11.88 12.66 6.46
CA CYS A 346 11.02 13.21 7.49
C CYS A 346 11.75 13.37 8.83
N GLY A 347 11.48 14.45 9.53
CA GLY A 347 12.08 14.75 10.84
C GLY A 347 11.44 14.03 12.03
N CYS A 348 10.51 13.09 11.82
CA CYS A 348 9.74 12.42 12.89
C CYS A 348 10.55 11.41 13.74
N GLY A 349 11.88 11.32 13.52
CA GLY A 349 12.76 10.35 14.19
C GLY A 349 12.77 8.96 13.58
N ARG A 350 12.09 8.77 12.43
CA ARG A 350 12.22 7.60 11.56
C ARG A 350 13.02 8.01 10.32
N HIS A 351 14.14 7.34 10.13
CA HIS A 351 14.98 7.58 8.95
C HIS A 351 14.46 6.83 7.73
N GLY A 352 14.99 7.19 6.56
CA GLY A 352 14.69 6.57 5.27
C GLY A 352 13.74 7.38 4.41
N GLN A 353 13.36 6.80 3.28
CA GLN A 353 12.55 7.49 2.27
C GLN A 353 11.12 7.73 2.74
N THR A 354 10.61 8.93 2.46
CA THR A 354 9.18 9.24 2.42
C THR A 354 8.76 9.55 0.99
N VAL A 355 7.56 9.15 0.62
CA VAL A 355 7.05 9.36 -0.73
C VAL A 355 5.90 10.36 -0.75
N HIS A 356 5.95 11.25 -1.73
CA HIS A 356 4.90 12.21 -2.04
C HIS A 356 4.31 11.87 -3.40
N TYR A 357 3.08 11.36 -3.40
CA TYR A 357 2.33 11.05 -4.60
C TYR A 357 1.80 12.34 -5.22
N MET A 358 2.02 12.53 -6.52
CA MET A 358 1.51 13.69 -7.25
C MET A 358 0.28 13.31 -8.09
N TYR A 359 0.49 12.51 -9.12
CA TYR A 359 -0.57 12.04 -10.01
C TYR A 359 -0.11 10.83 -10.81
N ARG A 360 -1.05 10.20 -11.47
CA ARG A 360 -0.75 9.16 -12.45
C ARG A 360 -0.50 9.77 -13.82
N ILE A 361 0.54 9.31 -14.52
CA ILE A 361 0.93 9.82 -15.83
C ILE A 361 -0.23 9.70 -16.82
N LYS A 362 -0.51 10.77 -17.59
CA LYS A 362 -1.61 10.81 -18.55
C LYS A 362 -1.47 9.71 -19.62
N GLY A 363 -2.59 9.02 -19.90
CA GLY A 363 -2.62 7.88 -20.84
C GLY A 363 -2.40 6.54 -20.19
N ALA A 364 -1.95 6.52 -18.91
CA ALA A 364 -1.96 5.32 -18.09
C ALA A 364 -3.39 4.95 -17.71
N GLU A 365 -3.69 3.67 -17.74
CA GLU A 365 -5.00 3.18 -17.30
C GLU A 365 -5.25 3.54 -15.84
N ILE A 366 -6.32 4.29 -15.59
CA ILE A 366 -6.74 4.64 -14.24
C ILE A 366 -7.39 3.40 -13.62
N GLY A 367 -6.65 2.71 -12.74
CA GLY A 367 -7.15 1.52 -12.05
C GLY A 367 -6.69 1.50 -10.60
N CYS A 368 -7.60 1.77 -9.66
CA CYS A 368 -7.41 1.36 -8.27
C CYS A 368 -8.70 0.78 -7.71
N CYS A 369 -8.58 -0.05 -6.67
CA CYS A 369 -9.71 -0.73 -6.06
C CYS A 369 -10.77 0.25 -5.53
N ALA A 370 -10.36 1.42 -5.04
CA ALA A 370 -11.26 2.45 -4.52
C ALA A 370 -12.13 3.07 -5.63
N ILE A 371 -11.57 3.36 -6.80
CA ILE A 371 -12.33 3.94 -7.93
C ILE A 371 -13.39 2.97 -8.44
N ASN A 372 -13.10 1.68 -8.48
CA ASN A 372 -14.09 0.71 -8.94
C ASN A 372 -15.19 0.50 -7.92
N LEU A 373 -14.89 0.56 -6.66
CA LEU A 373 -15.91 0.57 -5.63
C LEU A 373 -16.83 1.80 -5.79
N GLU A 374 -16.25 2.98 -6.03
CA GLU A 374 -17.01 4.21 -6.29
C GLU A 374 -17.87 4.08 -7.55
N LYS A 375 -17.29 3.61 -8.68
CA LYS A 375 -18.01 3.39 -9.93
C LYS A 375 -19.14 2.34 -9.78
N TYR A 376 -18.86 1.23 -9.10
CA TYR A 376 -19.83 0.18 -8.85
C TYR A 376 -21.01 0.68 -8.01
N MET A 377 -20.75 1.54 -7.02
CA MET A 377 -21.79 2.19 -6.21
C MET A 377 -22.62 3.19 -7.06
N SER A 378 -21.95 4.04 -7.85
CA SER A 378 -22.60 5.05 -8.70
C SER A 378 -23.45 4.44 -9.81
N ASP A 379 -22.98 3.38 -10.48
CA ASP A 379 -23.74 2.69 -11.53
C ASP A 379 -25.02 2.05 -11.01
N LYS A 380 -25.04 1.60 -9.76
CA LYS A 380 -26.21 1.01 -9.13
C LYS A 380 -27.20 2.08 -8.64
N GLU A 381 -26.74 3.18 -8.07
CA GLU A 381 -27.56 4.34 -7.72
C GLU A 381 -28.29 4.91 -8.96
N ALA A 382 -27.59 5.01 -10.10
CA ALA A 382 -28.16 5.44 -11.37
C ALA A 382 -29.24 4.48 -11.90
N ARG A 383 -29.10 3.16 -11.72
CA ARG A 383 -30.11 2.16 -12.12
C ARG A 383 -31.35 2.20 -11.25
N VAL A 384 -31.20 2.46 -9.95
CA VAL A 384 -32.34 2.57 -9.02
C VAL A 384 -33.18 3.81 -9.31
N THR A 385 -32.54 4.92 -9.73
CA THR A 385 -33.24 6.16 -10.10
C THR A 385 -33.91 6.09 -11.48
N GLN A 386 -33.56 5.13 -12.32
CA GLN A 386 -34.14 4.94 -13.66
C GLN A 386 -35.27 3.89 -13.73
N CYS A 387 -35.61 3.21 -12.62
CA CYS A 387 -36.82 2.38 -12.58
C CYS A 387 -38.06 3.27 -12.47
N PRO A 388 -38.87 3.46 -13.52
CA PRO A 388 -40.15 4.14 -13.38
C PRO A 388 -41.06 3.22 -12.58
N ILE A 389 -41.62 3.77 -11.52
CA ILE A 389 -42.76 3.18 -10.84
C ILE A 389 -43.85 3.05 -11.88
N GLY A 390 -44.06 1.86 -12.39
CA GLY A 390 -45.19 1.49 -13.21
C GLY A 390 -46.36 1.06 -12.33
#